data_a88221077d30c8dc4af456592ec40cc7
#
_entry.id   a88221077d30c8dc4af456592ec40cc7
#
_cell.length_a   1.000
_cell.length_b   1.000
_cell.length_c   1.000
_cell.angle_alpha   90.00
_cell.angle_beta   90.00
_cell.angle_gamma   90.00
#
_symmetry.space_group_name_H-M   'P 1'
#
loop_
_entity.id
_entity.type
_entity.pdbx_description
1 polymer ?
#
loop_
_entity_poly.entity_id
_entity_poly.type
_entity_poly.pdbx_seq_one_letter_code
_entity_poly.pdbx_strand_id
1 'polypeptide(L)'
;MKPYFSWKTLCLLLCLALLAGCSDDDEQPDPLLPPLVWPDDVATAIPDEGFREYCLERYDRDKDGRLSKDEVLAVKKMIHFPDASGRFLSLEGIEYFSNLENFAWEYSGPKEIDLRYNSRLQKISCLYNSNLIRFRGPVGYTPLEIELYSLFNLEELDLSGCGNVQELRLFVDSFSEVKLSSVNLPDPSHLQYLAFAAANAGCYDALLADGANLKKLYYNFYPSEILDLSHCPKLADLIIRVRAGSELKKIRMHKNAPIAIYGGGIDIRDEKGNDCSSSVEIEYVE
;
A
#
# COMPACT_ATOMS: atom_id res chain seq x y z
N MET A 1 4.49 -18.11 63.08
CA MET A 1 3.21 -18.29 62.35
C MET A 1 3.29 -17.51 61.04
N LYS A 2 3.42 -18.20 59.91
CA LYS A 2 3.38 -17.58 58.58
C LYS A 2 1.95 -17.74 58.06
N PRO A 3 1.30 -16.71 57.49
CA PRO A 3 -0.02 -16.88 56.90
C PRO A 3 0.12 -17.56 55.55
N TYR A 4 -0.52 -18.71 55.38
CA TYR A 4 -0.75 -19.37 54.11
C TYR A 4 -1.79 -18.59 53.32
N PHE A 5 -1.35 -17.90 52.26
CA PHE A 5 -2.25 -17.30 51.30
C PHE A 5 -2.68 -18.38 50.27
N SER A 6 -3.95 -18.72 50.31
CA SER A 6 -4.51 -19.78 49.49
C SER A 6 -4.59 -19.35 48.01
N TRP A 7 -4.03 -20.15 47.11
CA TRP A 7 -4.02 -19.96 45.66
C TRP A 7 -5.42 -19.81 45.05
N LYS A 8 -6.47 -20.25 45.74
CA LYS A 8 -7.87 -20.07 45.32
C LYS A 8 -8.36 -18.62 45.37
N THR A 9 -7.76 -17.77 46.19
CA THR A 9 -8.11 -16.35 46.33
C THR A 9 -7.46 -15.51 45.22
N LEU A 10 -6.33 -15.95 44.69
CA LEU A 10 -5.66 -15.29 43.55
C LEU A 10 -6.37 -15.51 42.22
N CYS A 11 -6.96 -16.72 42.00
CA CYS A 11 -7.74 -17.02 40.82
C CYS A 11 -9.07 -16.26 40.75
N LEU A 12 -9.69 -15.95 41.91
CA LEU A 12 -10.96 -15.22 41.96
C LEU A 12 -10.79 -13.73 41.63
N LEU A 13 -9.64 -13.15 41.95
CA LEU A 13 -9.33 -11.75 41.58
C LEU A 13 -8.90 -11.58 40.14
N LEU A 14 -8.35 -12.62 39.49
CA LEU A 14 -8.06 -12.60 38.04
C LEU A 14 -9.29 -12.80 37.17
N CYS A 15 -10.34 -13.51 37.67
CA CYS A 15 -11.57 -13.73 36.89
C CYS A 15 -12.54 -12.54 36.92
N LEU A 16 -12.41 -11.62 37.88
CA LEU A 16 -13.25 -10.41 37.95
C LEU A 16 -12.76 -9.25 37.06
N ALA A 17 -11.53 -9.35 36.50
CA ALA A 17 -10.98 -8.37 35.57
C ALA A 17 -11.37 -8.64 34.10
N LEU A 18 -12.09 -9.75 33.81
CA LEU A 18 -12.46 -10.16 32.45
C LEU A 18 -13.93 -9.91 32.06
N LEU A 19 -14.70 -9.23 32.92
CA LEU A 19 -16.13 -8.97 32.66
C LEU A 19 -16.53 -7.49 32.61
N ALA A 20 -15.57 -6.58 32.48
CA ALA A 20 -15.87 -5.16 32.30
C ALA A 20 -15.21 -4.69 31.01
N GLY A 21 -15.95 -4.69 29.91
CA GLY A 21 -15.46 -4.06 28.69
C GLY A 21 -15.98 -4.66 27.41
N CYS A 22 -17.28 -4.65 27.22
CA CYS A 22 -17.88 -4.52 25.91
C CYS A 22 -18.54 -3.15 25.87
N SER A 23 -17.83 -2.15 25.42
CA SER A 23 -18.40 -0.94 24.84
C SER A 23 -17.24 -0.09 24.31
N ASP A 24 -17.43 0.31 23.11
CA ASP A 24 -16.76 1.37 22.38
C ASP A 24 -15.35 1.04 21.83
N ASP A 25 -15.27 1.23 20.53
CA ASP A 25 -14.08 1.23 19.70
C ASP A 25 -13.02 2.26 20.20
N ASP A 26 -12.41 2.00 21.34
CA ASP A 26 -11.16 2.64 21.72
C ASP A 26 -10.05 1.99 20.85
N GLU A 27 -9.91 2.47 19.62
CA GLU A 27 -8.69 2.27 18.85
C GLU A 27 -7.53 2.71 19.75
N GLN A 28 -6.76 1.74 20.30
CA GLN A 28 -5.50 2.07 20.93
C GLN A 28 -4.66 2.81 19.90
N PRO A 29 -4.23 4.05 20.17
CA PRO A 29 -3.40 4.79 19.24
C PRO A 29 -2.16 3.95 18.94
N ASP A 30 -1.86 3.76 17.66
CA ASP A 30 -0.65 3.09 17.23
C ASP A 30 0.55 3.77 17.92
N PRO A 31 1.41 3.04 18.61
CA PRO A 31 2.55 3.62 19.32
C PRO A 31 3.52 4.39 18.40
N LEU A 32 3.36 4.25 17.08
CA LEU A 32 4.17 4.93 16.08
C LEU A 32 3.64 6.32 15.70
N LEU A 33 2.38 6.67 16.04
CA LEU A 33 1.79 7.94 15.70
C LEU A 33 1.34 8.72 16.94
N PRO A 34 1.66 10.02 17.05
CA PRO A 34 1.12 10.86 18.10
C PRO A 34 -0.41 11.02 17.94
N PRO A 35 -1.17 11.14 19.05
CA PRO A 35 -2.62 11.37 18.98
C PRO A 35 -2.94 12.63 18.17
N LEU A 36 -3.98 12.57 17.32
CA LEU A 36 -4.48 13.75 16.63
C LEU A 36 -5.07 14.76 17.60
N VAL A 37 -4.65 16.01 17.47
CA VAL A 37 -5.26 17.14 18.17
C VAL A 37 -6.35 17.72 17.29
N TRP A 38 -7.61 17.54 17.70
CA TRP A 38 -8.76 17.95 16.93
C TRP A 38 -9.03 19.45 17.11
N PRO A 39 -9.07 20.25 16.03
CA PRO A 39 -9.57 21.62 16.10
C PRO A 39 -11.11 21.62 16.16
N ASP A 40 -11.69 22.72 16.64
CA ASP A 40 -13.16 22.91 16.63
C ASP A 40 -13.73 22.96 15.20
N ASP A 41 -12.92 23.41 14.26
CA ASP A 41 -13.21 23.45 12.82
C ASP A 41 -12.02 22.88 12.06
N VAL A 42 -12.19 21.69 11.50
CA VAL A 42 -11.11 20.97 10.77
C VAL A 42 -10.68 21.74 9.51
N ALA A 43 -11.55 22.55 8.90
CA ALA A 43 -11.18 23.36 7.75
C ALA A 43 -10.02 24.33 8.07
N THR A 44 -9.88 24.75 9.32
CA THR A 44 -8.78 25.64 9.77
C THR A 44 -7.42 24.91 9.83
N ALA A 45 -7.41 23.59 9.90
CA ALA A 45 -6.21 22.75 9.89
C ALA A 45 -5.80 22.33 8.48
N ILE A 46 -6.52 22.73 7.44
CA ILE A 46 -6.20 22.45 6.03
C ILE A 46 -5.56 23.73 5.45
N PRO A 47 -4.22 23.77 5.30
CA PRO A 47 -3.53 24.99 4.87
C PRO A 47 -3.69 25.29 3.37
N ASP A 48 -3.80 24.24 2.54
CA ASP A 48 -4.01 24.39 1.09
C ASP A 48 -5.44 24.86 0.82
N GLU A 49 -5.57 26.05 0.21
CA GLU A 49 -6.87 26.67 -0.04
C GLU A 49 -7.74 25.82 -0.96
N GLY A 50 -7.16 25.28 -2.02
CA GLY A 50 -7.90 24.44 -2.96
C GLY A 50 -8.39 23.14 -2.31
N PHE A 51 -7.53 22.48 -1.50
CA PHE A 51 -7.94 21.28 -0.78
C PHE A 51 -9.00 21.58 0.28
N ARG A 52 -8.87 22.70 0.98
CA ARG A 52 -9.88 23.17 1.95
C ARG A 52 -11.21 23.43 1.28
N GLU A 53 -11.24 24.17 0.16
CA GLU A 53 -12.47 24.41 -0.61
C GLU A 53 -13.09 23.11 -1.11
N TYR A 54 -12.30 22.20 -1.66
CA TYR A 54 -12.74 20.87 -2.07
C TYR A 54 -13.43 20.13 -0.92
N CYS A 55 -12.85 20.17 0.28
CA CYS A 55 -13.41 19.50 1.45
C CYS A 55 -14.71 20.15 1.91
N LEU A 56 -14.77 21.49 1.98
CA LEU A 56 -15.98 22.24 2.34
C LEU A 56 -17.10 21.99 1.34
N GLU A 57 -16.86 22.08 0.06
CA GLU A 57 -17.89 21.85 -0.97
C GLU A 57 -18.54 20.46 -0.89
N ARG A 58 -17.77 19.43 -0.46
CA ARG A 58 -18.23 18.04 -0.50
C ARG A 58 -18.69 17.49 0.84
N TYR A 59 -18.13 18.00 1.93
CA TYR A 59 -18.25 17.33 3.23
C TYR A 59 -18.89 18.23 4.31
N ASP A 60 -18.95 19.54 4.12
CA ASP A 60 -19.78 20.46 4.93
C ASP A 60 -21.25 20.20 4.60
N ARG A 61 -21.93 19.41 5.46
CA ARG A 61 -23.29 18.92 5.22
C ARG A 61 -24.34 19.93 5.59
N ASP A 62 -24.12 20.67 6.67
CA ASP A 62 -25.07 21.66 7.17
C ASP A 62 -24.86 23.06 6.56
N LYS A 63 -23.77 23.21 5.77
CA LYS A 63 -23.36 24.40 5.03
C LYS A 63 -23.14 25.62 5.93
N ASP A 64 -22.55 25.37 7.11
CA ASP A 64 -22.18 26.42 8.04
C ASP A 64 -20.79 27.06 7.71
N GLY A 65 -20.10 26.53 6.70
CA GLY A 65 -18.77 26.97 6.25
C GLY A 65 -17.64 26.41 7.08
N ARG A 66 -17.87 25.37 7.86
CA ARG A 66 -16.90 24.67 8.70
C ARG A 66 -16.88 23.18 8.38
N LEU A 67 -15.91 22.48 8.94
CA LEU A 67 -15.85 21.02 8.94
C LEU A 67 -15.80 20.53 10.38
N SER A 68 -16.94 20.09 10.88
CA SER A 68 -17.02 19.46 12.20
C SER A 68 -16.34 18.09 12.21
N LYS A 69 -15.96 17.62 13.40
CA LYS A 69 -15.41 16.27 13.57
C LYS A 69 -16.35 15.18 13.03
N ASP A 70 -17.66 15.31 13.27
CA ASP A 70 -18.64 14.31 12.82
C ASP A 70 -18.76 14.27 11.29
N GLU A 71 -18.62 15.41 10.62
CA GLU A 71 -18.64 15.48 9.16
C GLU A 71 -17.43 14.79 8.55
N VAL A 72 -16.21 15.08 9.00
CA VAL A 72 -15.01 14.46 8.45
C VAL A 72 -14.93 12.97 8.77
N LEU A 73 -15.39 12.54 9.96
CA LEU A 73 -15.47 11.12 10.32
C LEU A 73 -16.56 10.35 9.56
N ALA A 74 -17.54 11.04 9.01
CA ALA A 74 -18.56 10.41 8.17
C ALA A 74 -18.05 10.12 6.74
N VAL A 75 -16.89 10.67 6.34
CA VAL A 75 -16.34 10.48 5.00
C VAL A 75 -15.68 9.10 4.90
N LYS A 76 -16.22 8.26 4.01
CA LYS A 76 -15.68 6.91 3.71
C LYS A 76 -14.88 6.87 2.42
N LYS A 77 -15.13 7.82 1.51
CA LYS A 77 -14.49 7.86 0.20
C LYS A 77 -14.07 9.29 -0.12
N MET A 78 -12.82 9.43 -0.51
CA MET A 78 -12.28 10.68 -1.03
C MET A 78 -11.72 10.40 -2.42
N ILE A 79 -12.39 10.94 -3.44
CA ILE A 79 -12.06 10.67 -4.83
C ILE A 79 -11.95 12.00 -5.57
N HIS A 80 -10.75 12.26 -6.06
CA HIS A 80 -10.46 13.42 -6.87
C HIS A 80 -10.02 12.97 -8.26
N PHE A 81 -10.80 13.34 -9.27
CA PHE A 81 -10.44 13.28 -10.68
C PHE A 81 -10.24 14.70 -11.19
N PRO A 82 -9.39 14.91 -12.21
CA PRO A 82 -9.15 16.26 -12.70
C PRO A 82 -10.41 16.83 -13.32
N ASP A 83 -11.01 17.76 -12.61
CA ASP A 83 -11.76 18.82 -13.25
C ASP A 83 -10.80 20.04 -13.38
N ALA A 84 -11.13 20.98 -14.21
CA ALA A 84 -10.29 22.14 -14.50
C ALA A 84 -10.03 23.06 -13.28
N SER A 85 -10.42 22.68 -12.07
CA SER A 85 -10.60 23.55 -10.94
C SER A 85 -9.49 23.54 -9.88
N GLY A 86 -8.48 22.65 -9.91
CA GLY A 86 -7.53 22.79 -8.83
C GLY A 86 -6.28 21.92 -8.88
N ARG A 87 -5.13 22.57 -8.85
CA ARG A 87 -3.87 21.95 -8.46
C ARG A 87 -3.73 22.10 -6.94
N PHE A 88 -4.02 21.06 -6.20
CA PHE A 88 -3.72 21.03 -4.78
C PHE A 88 -2.21 20.80 -4.60
N LEU A 89 -1.57 21.64 -3.81
CA LEU A 89 -0.14 21.55 -3.54
C LEU A 89 0.18 20.77 -2.27
N SER A 90 -0.84 20.61 -1.40
CA SER A 90 -0.76 19.84 -0.17
C SER A 90 -2.09 19.17 0.12
N LEU A 91 -2.04 18.00 0.76
CA LEU A 91 -3.19 17.31 1.34
C LEU A 91 -3.12 17.28 2.87
N GLU A 92 -2.32 18.16 3.47
CA GLU A 92 -2.30 18.33 4.93
C GLU A 92 -3.72 18.64 5.44
N GLY A 93 -4.13 17.93 6.50
CA GLY A 93 -5.53 17.91 6.99
C GLY A 93 -6.26 16.60 6.62
N ILE A 94 -5.71 15.78 5.70
CA ILE A 94 -6.30 14.48 5.36
C ILE A 94 -6.29 13.50 6.54
N GLU A 95 -5.38 13.68 7.49
CA GLU A 95 -5.27 12.89 8.71
C GLU A 95 -6.55 12.91 9.56
N TYR A 96 -7.35 13.98 9.47
CA TYR A 96 -8.62 14.07 10.18
C TYR A 96 -9.73 13.20 9.58
N PHE A 97 -9.56 12.75 8.34
CA PHE A 97 -10.50 11.85 7.65
C PHE A 97 -10.18 10.38 7.97
N SER A 98 -10.02 10.04 9.25
CA SER A 98 -9.51 8.74 9.71
C SER A 98 -10.41 7.54 9.39
N ASN A 99 -11.68 7.78 9.04
CA ASN A 99 -12.62 6.74 8.61
C ASN A 99 -12.64 6.48 7.09
N LEU A 100 -11.67 7.02 6.34
CA LEU A 100 -11.56 6.73 4.92
C LEU A 100 -11.31 5.23 4.66
N GLU A 101 -12.12 4.65 3.77
CA GLU A 101 -12.00 3.30 3.27
C GLU A 101 -11.43 3.28 1.84
N ASN A 102 -11.72 4.33 1.06
CA ASN A 102 -11.26 4.49 -0.32
C ASN A 102 -10.65 5.87 -0.52
N PHE A 103 -9.42 5.89 -1.04
CA PHE A 103 -8.73 7.11 -1.45
C PHE A 103 -8.28 6.98 -2.90
N ALA A 104 -8.76 7.89 -3.77
CA ALA A 104 -8.32 7.97 -5.16
C ALA A 104 -7.97 9.41 -5.51
N TRP A 105 -6.74 9.62 -5.99
CA TRP A 105 -6.20 10.96 -6.22
C TRP A 105 -5.41 11.02 -7.52
N GLU A 106 -5.90 11.80 -8.47
CA GLU A 106 -5.34 11.84 -9.82
C GLU A 106 -4.96 13.24 -10.26
N TYR A 107 -3.92 13.35 -11.11
CA TYR A 107 -3.47 14.55 -11.84
C TYR A 107 -3.30 15.80 -10.98
N SER A 108 -2.98 15.66 -9.71
CA SER A 108 -2.81 16.78 -8.79
C SER A 108 -1.34 17.02 -8.43
N GLY A 109 -1.07 18.11 -7.71
CA GLY A 109 0.26 18.61 -7.53
C GLY A 109 0.93 18.41 -6.17
N PRO A 110 0.41 17.63 -5.18
CA PRO A 110 1.07 17.48 -3.90
C PRO A 110 2.43 16.81 -4.08
N LYS A 111 3.42 17.31 -3.33
CA LYS A 111 4.75 16.70 -3.28
C LYS A 111 4.83 15.55 -2.30
N GLU A 112 3.89 15.51 -1.37
CA GLU A 112 3.80 14.50 -0.33
C GLU A 112 2.32 14.10 -0.12
N ILE A 113 2.10 12.80 0.03
CA ILE A 113 0.84 12.22 0.47
C ILE A 113 1.14 11.38 1.71
N ASP A 114 0.57 11.77 2.85
CA ASP A 114 0.75 11.10 4.13
C ASP A 114 -0.61 10.58 4.62
N LEU A 115 -0.81 9.26 4.53
CA LEU A 115 -2.05 8.60 4.90
C LEU A 115 -1.94 7.81 6.21
N ARG A 116 -0.89 8.03 7.01
CA ARG A 116 -0.61 7.21 8.19
C ARG A 116 -1.77 7.16 9.19
N TYR A 117 -2.55 8.22 9.32
CA TYR A 117 -3.71 8.27 10.21
C TYR A 117 -5.00 7.70 9.61
N ASN A 118 -4.99 7.30 8.36
CA ASN A 118 -6.17 6.77 7.67
C ASN A 118 -6.20 5.23 7.73
N SER A 119 -6.17 4.67 8.94
CA SER A 119 -5.98 3.24 9.24
C SER A 119 -7.05 2.31 8.67
N ARG A 120 -8.22 2.84 8.29
CA ARG A 120 -9.34 2.08 7.72
C ARG A 120 -9.30 1.95 6.19
N LEU A 121 -8.28 2.52 5.54
CA LEU A 121 -8.14 2.42 4.10
C LEU A 121 -8.01 0.96 3.64
N GLN A 122 -8.84 0.61 2.68
CA GLN A 122 -8.87 -0.68 1.99
C GLN A 122 -8.35 -0.56 0.57
N LYS A 123 -8.51 0.61 -0.04
CA LYS A 123 -8.05 0.89 -1.40
C LYS A 123 -7.44 2.27 -1.52
N ILE A 124 -6.26 2.30 -2.13
CA ILE A 124 -5.53 3.51 -2.47
C ILE A 124 -5.22 3.48 -3.97
N SER A 125 -5.54 4.56 -4.67
CA SER A 125 -5.19 4.76 -6.07
C SER A 125 -4.64 6.16 -6.27
N CYS A 126 -3.35 6.27 -6.62
CA CYS A 126 -2.70 7.54 -6.93
C CYS A 126 -2.15 7.47 -8.35
N LEU A 127 -2.80 8.20 -9.27
CA LEU A 127 -2.50 8.13 -10.70
C LEU A 127 -2.07 9.50 -11.23
N TYR A 128 -1.00 9.50 -12.05
CA TYR A 128 -0.53 10.69 -12.78
C TYR A 128 -0.18 11.90 -11.91
N ASN A 129 0.21 11.68 -10.65
CA ASN A 129 0.66 12.74 -9.75
C ASN A 129 2.16 12.98 -9.94
N SER A 130 2.52 13.64 -11.04
CA SER A 130 3.90 13.79 -11.50
C SER A 130 4.82 14.59 -10.55
N ASN A 131 4.25 15.36 -9.61
CA ASN A 131 5.01 16.14 -8.63
C ASN A 131 5.27 15.36 -7.33
N LEU A 132 4.63 14.20 -7.14
CA LEU A 132 4.74 13.42 -5.92
C LEU A 132 6.16 12.90 -5.74
N ILE A 133 6.77 13.25 -4.59
CA ILE A 133 8.12 12.85 -4.19
C ILE A 133 8.07 11.79 -3.09
N ARG A 134 7.13 11.94 -2.15
CA ARG A 134 6.96 11.05 -1.01
C ARG A 134 5.54 10.55 -0.86
N PHE A 135 5.43 9.27 -0.59
CA PHE A 135 4.16 8.63 -0.25
C PHE A 135 4.33 7.79 1.02
N ARG A 136 3.44 8.01 2.01
CA ARG A 136 3.36 7.20 3.22
C ARG A 136 2.00 6.55 3.32
N GLY A 137 2.00 5.22 3.42
CA GLY A 137 0.79 4.41 3.56
C GLY A 137 0.18 4.47 4.96
N PRO A 138 -1.06 3.98 5.12
CA PRO A 138 -1.74 3.95 6.42
C PRO A 138 -1.04 3.04 7.41
N VAL A 139 -1.15 3.39 8.69
CA VAL A 139 -0.70 2.52 9.79
C VAL A 139 -1.89 1.68 10.23
N GLY A 140 -1.80 0.35 10.08
CA GLY A 140 -2.88 -0.56 10.43
C GLY A 140 -2.79 -1.93 9.75
N TYR A 141 -3.74 -2.81 10.08
CA TYR A 141 -3.82 -4.19 9.58
C TYR A 141 -5.01 -4.44 8.65
N THR A 142 -5.68 -3.40 8.22
CA THR A 142 -6.77 -3.51 7.24
C THR A 142 -6.23 -4.10 5.94
N PRO A 143 -6.91 -5.12 5.33
CA PRO A 143 -6.56 -5.61 4.00
C PRO A 143 -6.52 -4.47 3.00
N LEU A 144 -5.37 -4.27 2.33
CA LEU A 144 -5.08 -3.07 1.56
C LEU A 144 -4.68 -3.39 0.13
N GLU A 145 -5.34 -2.71 -0.81
CA GLU A 145 -4.97 -2.64 -2.22
C GLU A 145 -4.34 -1.28 -2.51
N ILE A 146 -3.14 -1.26 -3.08
CA ILE A 146 -2.41 -0.03 -3.43
C ILE A 146 -2.10 -0.03 -4.93
N GLU A 147 -2.50 1.05 -5.60
CA GLU A 147 -2.18 1.30 -7.00
C GLU A 147 -1.54 2.68 -7.16
N LEU A 148 -0.27 2.69 -7.53
CA LEU A 148 0.53 3.88 -7.76
C LEU A 148 1.01 3.86 -9.21
N TYR A 149 0.51 4.79 -10.04
CA TYR A 149 0.74 4.78 -11.47
C TYR A 149 1.22 6.14 -12.00
N SER A 150 2.26 6.11 -12.86
CA SER A 150 2.83 7.33 -13.48
C SER A 150 3.28 8.39 -12.47
N LEU A 151 4.00 7.97 -11.44
CA LEU A 151 4.56 8.80 -10.39
C LEU A 151 6.06 9.04 -10.62
N PHE A 152 6.41 9.69 -11.70
CA PHE A 152 7.78 9.78 -12.24
C PHE A 152 8.82 10.45 -11.32
N ASN A 153 8.38 11.21 -10.32
CA ASN A 153 9.26 11.87 -9.36
C ASN A 153 9.23 11.23 -7.97
N LEU A 154 8.57 10.08 -7.81
CA LEU A 154 8.51 9.39 -6.52
C LEU A 154 9.92 8.89 -6.14
N GLU A 155 10.43 9.35 -5.01
CA GLU A 155 11.75 9.02 -4.45
C GLU A 155 11.61 8.11 -3.22
N GLU A 156 10.53 8.27 -2.45
CA GLU A 156 10.30 7.59 -1.19
C GLU A 156 8.89 6.99 -1.15
N LEU A 157 8.82 5.67 -0.95
CA LEU A 157 7.58 4.94 -0.72
C LEU A 157 7.70 4.20 0.61
N ASP A 158 7.00 4.71 1.62
CA ASP A 158 6.97 4.13 2.96
C ASP A 158 5.62 3.45 3.23
N LEU A 159 5.66 2.13 3.31
CA LEU A 159 4.54 1.26 3.66
C LEU A 159 4.81 0.52 4.97
N SER A 160 5.74 1.04 5.81
CA SER A 160 6.19 0.37 7.03
C SER A 160 5.08 0.15 8.06
N GLY A 161 4.05 1.01 8.03
CA GLY A 161 2.87 0.87 8.89
C GLY A 161 1.79 -0.06 8.34
N CYS A 162 1.91 -0.49 7.06
CA CYS A 162 0.88 -1.29 6.39
C CYS A 162 1.06 -2.77 6.72
N GLY A 163 0.36 -3.27 7.73
CA GLY A 163 0.51 -4.66 8.20
C GLY A 163 -0.16 -5.73 7.32
N ASN A 164 -0.96 -5.37 6.31
CA ASN A 164 -1.69 -6.34 5.49
C ASN A 164 -1.90 -5.84 4.05
N VAL A 165 -0.81 -5.63 3.31
CA VAL A 165 -0.90 -5.27 1.88
C VAL A 165 -1.13 -6.54 1.06
N GLN A 166 -2.30 -6.64 0.41
CA GLN A 166 -2.67 -7.80 -0.40
C GLN A 166 -2.37 -7.61 -1.88
N GLU A 167 -2.52 -6.38 -2.38
CA GLU A 167 -2.23 -6.04 -3.76
C GLU A 167 -1.37 -4.78 -3.82
N LEU A 168 -0.25 -4.86 -4.51
CA LEU A 168 0.63 -3.73 -4.77
C LEU A 168 0.88 -3.61 -6.27
N ARG A 169 0.39 -2.52 -6.87
CA ARG A 169 0.66 -2.15 -8.26
C ARG A 169 1.48 -0.87 -8.28
N LEU A 170 2.72 -0.96 -8.69
CA LEU A 170 3.67 0.14 -8.66
C LEU A 170 4.27 0.36 -10.06
N PHE A 171 3.71 1.31 -10.80
CA PHE A 171 4.13 1.70 -12.13
C PHE A 171 4.65 3.14 -12.11
N VAL A 172 5.84 3.32 -11.53
CA VAL A 172 6.46 4.63 -11.33
C VAL A 172 7.38 5.02 -12.50
N ASP A 173 7.34 4.26 -13.59
CA ASP A 173 8.31 4.35 -14.66
C ASP A 173 8.12 5.60 -15.55
N SER A 174 9.20 6.33 -15.72
CA SER A 174 9.51 7.06 -16.95
C SER A 174 10.71 6.35 -17.58
N PHE A 175 10.73 6.22 -18.88
CA PHE A 175 11.75 5.50 -19.66
C PHE A 175 13.22 5.96 -19.43
N SER A 176 13.49 6.93 -18.56
CA SER A 176 14.80 7.56 -18.41
C SER A 176 15.47 7.43 -17.06
N GLU A 177 14.81 7.63 -15.93
CA GLU A 177 15.42 7.51 -14.60
C GLU A 177 14.37 7.24 -13.53
N VAL A 178 14.43 6.07 -12.90
CA VAL A 178 13.61 5.75 -11.73
C VAL A 178 14.27 6.35 -10.51
N LYS A 179 13.59 7.28 -9.87
CA LYS A 179 14.07 7.95 -8.65
C LYS A 179 13.79 7.11 -7.40
N LEU A 180 12.79 6.23 -7.46
CA LEU A 180 12.45 5.37 -6.33
C LEU A 180 13.60 4.40 -6.04
N SER A 181 14.23 4.58 -4.88
CA SER A 181 15.39 3.80 -4.44
C SER A 181 15.02 2.59 -3.59
N SER A 182 13.87 2.63 -2.92
CA SER A 182 13.41 1.55 -2.04
C SER A 182 11.91 1.59 -1.84
N VAL A 183 11.34 0.42 -1.56
CA VAL A 183 9.98 0.24 -1.04
C VAL A 183 10.11 -0.31 0.37
N ASN A 184 9.65 0.45 1.36
CA ASN A 184 9.67 0.00 2.74
C ASN A 184 8.35 -0.70 3.06
N LEU A 185 8.29 -2.02 2.83
CA LEU A 185 7.20 -2.92 3.20
C LEU A 185 7.77 -4.05 4.05
N PRO A 186 7.67 -3.97 5.38
CA PRO A 186 8.36 -4.90 6.29
C PRO A 186 7.76 -6.30 6.29
N ASP A 187 6.49 -6.47 5.93
CA ASP A 187 5.83 -7.77 5.85
C ASP A 187 5.14 -7.97 4.48
N PRO A 188 5.87 -8.48 3.47
CA PRO A 188 5.30 -8.81 2.17
C PRO A 188 4.53 -10.13 2.15
N SER A 189 4.48 -10.90 3.24
CA SER A 189 3.87 -12.24 3.29
C SER A 189 2.40 -12.28 2.94
N HIS A 190 1.69 -11.16 3.06
CA HIS A 190 0.27 -11.02 2.71
C HIS A 190 0.03 -10.74 1.23
N LEU A 191 1.07 -10.40 0.45
CA LEU A 191 0.93 -10.08 -0.97
C LEU A 191 0.37 -11.27 -1.76
N GLN A 192 -0.72 -11.03 -2.47
CA GLN A 192 -1.34 -11.97 -3.40
C GLN A 192 -1.14 -11.54 -4.85
N TYR A 193 -1.09 -10.24 -5.10
CA TYR A 193 -0.79 -9.67 -6.39
C TYR A 193 0.28 -8.60 -6.29
N LEU A 194 1.33 -8.76 -7.06
CA LEU A 194 2.42 -7.81 -7.18
C LEU A 194 2.62 -7.44 -8.65
N ALA A 195 2.51 -6.15 -8.95
CA ALA A 195 2.77 -5.63 -10.27
C ALA A 195 3.79 -4.49 -10.19
N PHE A 196 4.84 -4.61 -10.97
CA PHE A 196 5.95 -3.67 -10.95
C PHE A 196 6.35 -3.18 -12.33
N ALA A 197 6.60 -1.88 -12.40
CA ALA A 197 7.41 -1.29 -13.45
C ALA A 197 8.33 -0.24 -12.80
N ALA A 198 9.52 -0.66 -12.40
CA ALA A 198 10.54 0.24 -11.91
C ALA A 198 11.92 -0.37 -12.19
N ALA A 199 12.91 0.44 -12.48
CA ALA A 199 14.21 -0.02 -13.00
C ALA A 199 15.24 -0.42 -11.94
N ASN A 200 14.91 -0.39 -10.64
CA ASN A 200 15.88 -0.67 -9.58
C ASN A 200 15.67 -2.09 -8.99
N ALA A 201 16.60 -3.00 -9.25
CA ALA A 201 16.54 -4.40 -8.81
C ALA A 201 16.41 -4.57 -7.28
N GLY A 202 17.05 -3.72 -6.50
CA GLY A 202 17.10 -3.88 -5.03
C GLY A 202 15.75 -3.72 -4.34
N CYS A 203 14.79 -3.04 -4.96
CA CYS A 203 13.44 -2.91 -4.39
C CYS A 203 12.63 -4.21 -4.46
N TYR A 204 13.01 -5.14 -5.33
CA TYR A 204 12.19 -6.30 -5.68
C TYR A 204 12.54 -7.55 -4.89
N ASP A 205 13.82 -7.75 -4.66
CA ASP A 205 14.29 -8.93 -3.94
C ASP A 205 13.68 -8.98 -2.54
N ALA A 206 13.54 -7.82 -1.89
CA ALA A 206 12.90 -7.72 -0.58
C ALA A 206 11.40 -8.08 -0.61
N LEU A 207 10.68 -7.67 -1.66
CA LEU A 207 9.24 -7.93 -1.81
C LEU A 207 8.95 -9.38 -2.24
N LEU A 208 9.88 -10.01 -2.95
CA LEU A 208 9.76 -11.41 -3.40
C LEU A 208 10.31 -12.39 -2.38
N ALA A 209 11.14 -11.94 -1.43
CA ALA A 209 11.82 -12.82 -0.45
C ALA A 209 10.84 -13.62 0.43
N ASP A 210 9.61 -13.14 0.63
CA ASP A 210 8.53 -13.84 1.34
C ASP A 210 7.27 -13.93 0.47
N GLY A 211 7.39 -14.54 -0.70
CA GLY A 211 6.30 -14.70 -1.67
C GLY A 211 5.30 -15.81 -1.35
N ALA A 212 5.19 -16.26 -0.10
CA ALA A 212 4.40 -17.44 0.30
C ALA A 212 2.93 -17.40 -0.14
N ASN A 213 2.33 -16.22 -0.25
CA ASN A 213 0.94 -16.03 -0.65
C ASN A 213 0.77 -15.45 -2.06
N LEU A 214 1.86 -15.16 -2.77
CA LEU A 214 1.82 -14.54 -4.08
C LEU A 214 1.18 -15.49 -5.11
N LYS A 215 0.11 -15.01 -5.75
CA LYS A 215 -0.65 -15.75 -6.78
C LYS A 215 -0.38 -15.21 -8.17
N LYS A 216 -0.10 -13.90 -8.28
CA LYS A 216 0.12 -13.21 -9.54
C LYS A 216 1.31 -12.28 -9.45
N LEU A 217 2.20 -12.37 -10.42
CA LEU A 217 3.32 -11.44 -10.57
C LEU A 217 3.31 -10.87 -11.99
N TYR A 218 3.24 -9.54 -12.06
CA TYR A 218 3.51 -8.80 -13.29
C TYR A 218 4.80 -8.00 -13.10
N TYR A 219 5.78 -8.26 -13.96
CA TYR A 219 7.08 -7.63 -13.87
C TYR A 219 7.46 -6.95 -15.19
N ASN A 220 7.59 -5.65 -15.16
CA ASN A 220 7.97 -4.87 -16.33
C ASN A 220 9.45 -4.46 -16.22
N PHE A 221 10.26 -4.85 -17.22
CA PHE A 221 11.68 -4.51 -17.36
C PHE A 221 12.63 -5.08 -16.30
N TYR A 222 12.49 -6.38 -16.04
CA TYR A 222 13.36 -7.08 -15.08
C TYR A 222 14.86 -6.89 -15.40
N PRO A 223 15.69 -6.44 -14.43
CA PRO A 223 17.05 -6.00 -14.69
C PRO A 223 18.14 -7.06 -14.45
N SER A 224 17.80 -8.26 -13.98
CA SER A 224 18.78 -9.28 -13.58
C SER A 224 18.75 -10.53 -14.45
N GLU A 225 19.84 -11.32 -14.42
CA GLU A 225 19.93 -12.58 -15.16
C GLU A 225 19.02 -13.68 -14.61
N ILE A 226 18.77 -13.68 -13.30
CA ILE A 226 18.00 -14.72 -12.62
C ILE A 226 16.85 -14.06 -11.83
N LEU A 227 15.63 -14.52 -12.08
CA LEU A 227 14.46 -14.23 -11.26
C LEU A 227 14.18 -15.43 -10.35
N ASP A 228 14.32 -15.24 -9.03
CA ASP A 228 14.08 -16.30 -8.06
C ASP A 228 12.67 -16.20 -7.45
N LEU A 229 11.82 -17.16 -7.81
CA LEU A 229 10.44 -17.33 -7.34
C LEU A 229 10.27 -18.66 -6.59
N SER A 230 11.38 -19.21 -6.06
CA SER A 230 11.37 -20.45 -5.28
C SER A 230 10.52 -20.36 -4.01
N HIS A 231 10.32 -19.13 -3.50
CA HIS A 231 9.52 -18.85 -2.31
C HIS A 231 8.03 -18.59 -2.62
N CYS A 232 7.58 -18.81 -3.87
CA CYS A 232 6.23 -18.50 -4.31
C CYS A 232 5.41 -19.79 -4.64
N PRO A 233 5.05 -20.62 -3.64
CA PRO A 233 4.37 -21.91 -3.88
C PRO A 233 2.93 -21.78 -4.40
N LYS A 234 2.34 -20.58 -4.35
CA LYS A 234 0.96 -20.34 -4.81
C LYS A 234 0.88 -19.60 -6.14
N LEU A 235 2.03 -19.35 -6.79
CA LEU A 235 2.07 -18.57 -8.03
C LEU A 235 1.34 -19.30 -9.16
N ALA A 236 0.33 -18.62 -9.73
CA ALA A 236 -0.50 -19.14 -10.80
C ALA A 236 -0.31 -18.37 -12.12
N ASP A 237 -0.03 -17.06 -12.04
CA ASP A 237 0.17 -16.21 -13.21
C ASP A 237 1.51 -15.44 -13.10
N LEU A 238 2.30 -15.50 -14.16
CA LEU A 238 3.58 -14.79 -14.28
C LEU A 238 3.64 -14.08 -15.63
N ILE A 239 3.66 -12.76 -15.58
CA ILE A 239 3.81 -11.92 -16.77
C ILE A 239 5.09 -11.11 -16.63
N ILE A 240 6.01 -11.29 -17.57
CA ILE A 240 7.29 -10.57 -17.61
C ILE A 240 7.38 -9.79 -18.91
N ARG A 241 7.73 -8.51 -18.80
CA ARG A 241 8.15 -7.71 -19.94
C ARG A 241 9.65 -7.47 -19.82
N VAL A 242 10.37 -7.76 -20.89
CA VAL A 242 11.82 -7.59 -20.97
C VAL A 242 12.17 -6.47 -21.95
N ARG A 243 13.26 -5.75 -21.70
CA ARG A 243 13.80 -4.80 -22.66
C ARG A 243 14.59 -5.53 -23.75
N ALA A 244 14.72 -4.92 -24.91
CA ALA A 244 15.65 -5.38 -25.93
C ALA A 244 17.07 -5.46 -25.33
N GLY A 245 17.68 -6.64 -25.36
CA GLY A 245 18.97 -6.89 -24.71
C GLY A 245 18.88 -7.23 -23.22
N SER A 246 17.70 -7.58 -22.72
CA SER A 246 17.52 -8.08 -21.34
C SER A 246 18.49 -9.22 -21.03
N GLU A 247 19.01 -9.17 -19.81
CA GLU A 247 19.93 -10.19 -19.30
C GLU A 247 19.21 -11.39 -18.69
N LEU A 248 17.87 -11.39 -18.60
CA LEU A 248 17.12 -12.49 -18.01
C LEU A 248 17.36 -13.79 -18.77
N LYS A 249 17.99 -14.75 -18.11
CA LYS A 249 18.35 -16.06 -18.65
C LYS A 249 17.63 -17.20 -17.94
N LYS A 250 17.27 -17.00 -16.67
CA LYS A 250 16.73 -18.07 -15.84
C LYS A 250 15.64 -17.56 -14.88
N ILE A 251 14.59 -18.37 -14.71
CA ILE A 251 13.60 -18.22 -13.67
C ILE A 251 13.64 -19.47 -12.79
N ARG A 252 13.88 -19.29 -11.49
CA ARG A 252 13.71 -20.34 -10.49
C ARG A 252 12.29 -20.29 -9.95
N MET A 253 11.61 -21.41 -9.99
CA MET A 253 10.20 -21.49 -9.64
C MET A 253 9.96 -22.62 -8.64
N HIS A 254 9.10 -22.39 -7.66
CA HIS A 254 8.71 -23.44 -6.72
C HIS A 254 8.00 -24.58 -7.44
N LYS A 255 8.45 -25.84 -7.27
CA LYS A 255 7.92 -27.03 -7.99
C LYS A 255 6.42 -27.29 -7.74
N ASN A 256 5.88 -26.85 -6.59
CA ASN A 256 4.46 -27.01 -6.23
C ASN A 256 3.60 -25.80 -6.65
N ALA A 257 4.17 -24.77 -7.29
CA ALA A 257 3.37 -23.65 -7.76
C ALA A 257 2.34 -24.12 -8.80
N PRO A 258 1.08 -23.64 -8.77
CA PRO A 258 0.04 -23.99 -9.75
C PRO A 258 0.52 -23.84 -11.19
N ILE A 259 1.26 -22.81 -11.50
CA ILE A 259 1.84 -22.55 -12.83
C ILE A 259 2.81 -23.65 -13.26
N ALA A 260 3.56 -24.25 -12.31
CA ALA A 260 4.49 -25.35 -12.58
C ALA A 260 3.76 -26.69 -12.81
N ILE A 261 2.64 -26.91 -12.12
CA ILE A 261 1.89 -28.17 -12.12
C ILE A 261 0.96 -28.27 -13.33
N TYR A 262 0.21 -27.20 -13.62
CA TYR A 262 -0.86 -27.24 -14.59
C TYR A 262 -0.45 -26.74 -15.98
N GLY A 263 0.71 -26.10 -16.09
CA GLY A 263 1.17 -25.46 -17.32
C GLY A 263 0.33 -24.28 -17.73
N GLY A 264 0.93 -23.22 -18.22
CA GLY A 264 0.22 -22.00 -18.60
C GLY A 264 0.47 -20.87 -17.60
N GLY A 265 0.06 -19.66 -17.97
CA GLY A 265 0.24 -18.47 -17.10
C GLY A 265 1.65 -17.87 -17.10
N ILE A 266 2.61 -18.39 -17.89
CA ILE A 266 3.91 -17.74 -18.12
C ILE A 266 3.86 -17.00 -19.44
N ASP A 267 4.00 -15.67 -19.40
CA ASP A 267 4.06 -14.80 -20.57
C ASP A 267 5.30 -13.89 -20.47
N ILE A 268 6.31 -14.17 -21.30
CA ILE A 268 7.55 -13.40 -21.38
C ILE A 268 7.65 -12.74 -22.74
N ARG A 269 7.58 -11.40 -22.81
CA ARG A 269 7.61 -10.66 -24.05
C ARG A 269 8.59 -9.49 -24.02
N ASP A 270 9.14 -9.17 -25.18
CA ASP A 270 9.90 -7.93 -25.37
C ASP A 270 9.00 -6.68 -25.46
N GLU A 271 9.63 -5.51 -25.58
CA GLU A 271 8.95 -4.20 -25.72
C GLU A 271 8.05 -4.12 -26.98
N LYS A 272 8.30 -4.97 -27.98
CA LYS A 272 7.53 -5.04 -29.22
C LYS A 272 6.42 -6.08 -29.16
N GLY A 273 6.30 -6.79 -28.01
CA GLY A 273 5.31 -7.84 -27.81
C GLY A 273 5.71 -9.20 -28.38
N ASN A 274 6.97 -9.38 -28.82
CA ASN A 274 7.45 -10.67 -29.29
C ASN A 274 7.64 -11.62 -28.10
N ASP A 275 7.29 -12.90 -28.31
CA ASP A 275 7.47 -13.95 -27.31
C ASP A 275 8.97 -14.28 -27.14
N CYS A 276 9.44 -14.17 -25.90
CA CYS A 276 10.82 -14.44 -25.50
C CYS A 276 10.93 -15.68 -24.58
N SER A 277 9.86 -16.42 -24.37
CA SER A 277 9.82 -17.55 -23.42
C SER A 277 10.85 -18.63 -23.76
N SER A 278 11.16 -18.85 -25.04
CA SER A 278 12.15 -19.83 -25.49
C SER A 278 13.61 -19.46 -25.17
N SER A 279 13.88 -18.19 -24.83
CA SER A 279 15.23 -17.70 -24.48
C SER A 279 15.52 -17.74 -22.99
N VAL A 280 14.54 -18.11 -22.15
CA VAL A 280 14.64 -18.12 -20.69
C VAL A 280 14.48 -19.54 -20.18
N GLU A 281 15.47 -20.03 -19.43
CA GLU A 281 15.42 -21.33 -18.77
C GLU A 281 14.50 -21.27 -17.54
N ILE A 282 13.62 -22.25 -17.37
CA ILE A 282 12.79 -22.40 -16.16
C ILE A 282 13.30 -23.58 -15.36
N GLU A 283 13.80 -23.29 -14.16
CA GLU A 283 14.31 -24.29 -13.20
C GLU A 283 13.28 -24.45 -12.07
N TYR A 284 12.78 -25.68 -11.89
CA TYR A 284 11.86 -25.98 -10.78
C TYR A 284 12.64 -26.47 -9.57
N VAL A 285 12.44 -25.82 -8.44
CA VAL A 285 13.16 -26.08 -7.18
C VAL A 285 12.21 -26.43 -6.04
N GLU A 286 12.77 -27.02 -4.96
CA GLU A 286 12.00 -27.40 -3.76
C GLU A 286 11.68 -26.21 -2.87
#